data_11662c925ec71fcb7cceef930c190c92
#
_entry.id   11662c925ec71fcb7cceef930c190c92
#
_cell.length_a   1.000
_cell.length_b   1.000
_cell.length_c   1.000
_cell.angle_alpha   90.00
_cell.angle_beta   90.00
_cell.angle_gamma   90.00
#
_symmetry.space_group_name_H-M   'P 1'
#
loop_
_entity.id
_entity.type
_entity.pdbx_description
1 polymer ?
#
loop_
_entity_poly.entity_id
_entity_poly.type
_entity_poly.pdbx_seq_one_letter_code
_entity_poly.pdbx_strand_id
1 'polypeptide(L)'
;MKNTSHRSLRGLALVAGTALLLATNPPLRAEEKMDHEHMKSEEMAKPTTSAAALQQVHQLHMVLADQVKDKNLKPVHETAEKLTDILNALPALSKDLPADKLKRVDGAVKNLAKALDALHDAADEGKQAETEKQLGAVDSLLKLLTAQYPMAGKM
;
A
#
# COMPACT_ATOMS: atom_id res chain seq x y z
N MET A 1 -51.93 -16.66 8.51
CA MET A 1 -51.65 -17.48 9.70
C MET A 1 -50.52 -16.80 10.39
N LYS A 2 -50.71 -15.90 11.36
CA LYS A 2 -50.94 -16.08 12.81
C LYS A 2 -49.87 -17.01 13.40
N ASN A 3 -48.93 -16.44 14.17
CA ASN A 3 -48.88 -16.43 15.63
C ASN A 3 -47.60 -15.71 16.08
N THR A 4 -47.66 -14.62 16.80
CA THR A 4 -47.77 -14.43 18.28
C THR A 4 -46.62 -15.04 19.02
N SER A 5 -45.78 -14.20 19.65
CA SER A 5 -45.89 -13.58 20.96
C SER A 5 -45.26 -14.42 22.06
N HIS A 6 -44.43 -13.81 22.85
CA HIS A 6 -44.32 -13.81 24.35
C HIS A 6 -42.94 -13.23 24.72
N ARG A 7 -42.87 -12.08 25.31
CA ARG A 7 -43.15 -11.65 26.71
C ARG A 7 -42.47 -12.54 27.76
N SER A 8 -41.55 -11.93 28.47
CA SER A 8 -41.55 -11.83 29.95
C SER A 8 -40.11 -11.70 30.44
N LEU A 9 -39.75 -11.05 31.42
CA LEU A 9 -40.12 -10.24 32.55
C LEU A 9 -38.85 -10.12 33.43
N ARG A 10 -38.55 -8.92 33.88
CA ARG A 10 -38.09 -8.49 35.20
C ARG A 10 -37.13 -9.36 36.01
N GLY A 11 -36.01 -8.77 36.35
CA GLY A 11 -35.21 -9.14 37.49
C GLY A 11 -34.35 -7.95 37.93
N LEU A 12 -34.96 -7.15 38.84
CA LEU A 12 -34.31 -6.07 39.58
C LEU A 12 -33.62 -6.71 40.78
N ALA A 13 -32.31 -6.52 40.91
CA ALA A 13 -31.62 -6.77 42.16
C ALA A 13 -30.56 -5.69 42.39
N LEU A 14 -30.89 -4.81 43.31
CA LEU A 14 -30.07 -3.78 43.91
C LEU A 14 -29.26 -4.45 45.02
N VAL A 15 -27.93 -4.41 44.95
CA VAL A 15 -27.07 -4.63 46.12
C VAL A 15 -26.01 -3.54 46.15
N ALA A 16 -26.16 -2.69 47.13
CA ALA A 16 -25.15 -1.74 47.55
C ALA A 16 -24.08 -2.48 48.36
N GLY A 17 -22.83 -2.23 48.06
CA GLY A 17 -21.69 -2.73 48.81
C GLY A 17 -20.51 -1.78 48.66
N THR A 18 -20.25 -1.07 49.73
CA THR A 18 -19.25 -0.03 49.99
C THR A 18 -17.79 -0.50 49.88
N ALA A 19 -16.95 0.35 49.32
CA ALA A 19 -15.56 0.71 49.68
C ALA A 19 -14.49 -0.37 49.83
N LEU A 20 -13.43 -0.26 49.06
CA LEU A 20 -12.07 -0.05 49.58
C LEU A 20 -11.13 0.46 48.47
N LEU A 21 -10.56 1.64 48.68
CA LEU A 21 -9.45 2.21 47.94
C LEU A 21 -8.21 1.31 48.10
N LEU A 22 -7.71 0.79 47.00
CA LEU A 22 -6.32 0.41 46.88
C LEU A 22 -5.83 0.93 45.52
N ALA A 23 -5.08 2.01 45.62
CA ALA A 23 -4.31 2.57 44.52
C ALA A 23 -3.22 1.58 44.12
N THR A 24 -3.41 0.86 43.05
CA THR A 24 -2.33 0.23 42.30
C THR A 24 -2.28 0.86 40.94
N ASN A 25 -1.30 1.74 40.77
CA ASN A 25 -0.94 2.25 39.43
C ASN A 25 -0.67 1.06 38.52
N PRO A 26 -1.40 0.93 37.38
CA PRO A 26 -0.93 0.09 36.30
C PRO A 26 0.28 0.78 35.68
N PRO A 27 1.33 0.04 35.26
CA PRO A 27 2.42 0.62 34.56
C PRO A 27 1.88 1.23 33.24
N LEU A 28 2.21 2.48 33.03
CA LEU A 28 2.09 3.16 31.74
C LEU A 28 2.78 2.28 30.68
N ARG A 29 1.99 1.44 30.03
CA ARG A 29 2.37 0.88 28.74
C ARG A 29 2.32 2.09 27.80
N ALA A 30 3.48 2.66 27.56
CA ALA A 30 3.68 3.58 26.46
C ALA A 30 3.23 2.82 25.21
N GLU A 31 2.03 3.09 24.72
CA GLU A 31 1.71 2.89 23.32
C GLU A 31 2.67 3.83 22.60
N GLU A 32 3.75 3.24 22.14
CA GLU A 32 4.60 3.82 21.11
C GLU A 32 3.69 4.01 19.91
N LYS A 33 3.00 5.16 19.88
CA LYS A 33 2.51 5.70 18.63
C LYS A 33 3.76 5.82 17.76
N MET A 34 3.95 4.86 16.88
CA MET A 34 4.72 5.13 15.69
C MET A 34 4.01 6.29 15.00
N ASP A 35 4.50 7.50 15.29
CA ASP A 35 4.28 8.64 14.44
C ASP A 35 4.81 8.21 13.07
N HIS A 36 3.92 7.74 12.22
CA HIS A 36 4.15 7.75 10.79
C HIS A 36 4.25 9.25 10.46
N GLU A 37 5.48 9.77 10.64
CA GLU A 37 5.85 11.02 10.03
C GLU A 37 5.36 10.91 8.58
N HIS A 38 4.35 11.70 8.25
CA HIS A 38 4.01 12.00 6.88
C HIS A 38 5.32 12.29 6.18
N MET A 39 5.82 11.34 5.40
CA MET A 39 6.88 11.60 4.45
C MET A 39 6.32 12.70 3.56
N LYS A 40 6.66 13.93 3.97
CA LYS A 40 6.55 15.12 3.15
C LYS A 40 7.08 14.69 1.79
N SER A 41 6.29 14.82 0.74
CA SER A 41 6.70 14.48 -0.62
C SER A 41 7.89 15.36 -0.98
N GLU A 42 9.09 14.95 -0.52
CA GLU A 42 10.33 15.49 -1.05
C GLU A 42 10.31 15.13 -2.53
N GLU A 43 10.46 16.14 -3.33
CA GLU A 43 10.64 16.03 -4.78
C GLU A 43 11.77 15.03 -5.02
N MET A 44 11.39 13.78 -5.30
CA MET A 44 12.38 12.71 -5.47
C MET A 44 13.22 13.06 -6.68
N ALA A 45 14.53 13.19 -6.47
CA ALA A 45 15.47 13.48 -7.54
C ALA A 45 15.32 12.44 -8.65
N LYS A 46 15.36 12.87 -9.92
CA LYS A 46 15.26 11.94 -11.06
C LYS A 46 16.39 10.91 -10.99
N PRO A 47 16.07 9.62 -11.09
CA PRO A 47 17.09 8.58 -11.02
C PRO A 47 18.03 8.65 -12.23
N THR A 48 19.32 8.48 -12.00
CA THR A 48 20.34 8.49 -13.05
C THR A 48 20.84 7.10 -13.41
N THR A 49 20.46 6.08 -12.65
CA THR A 49 20.82 4.68 -12.87
C THR A 49 19.61 3.78 -12.73
N SER A 50 19.64 2.61 -13.38
CA SER A 50 18.56 1.61 -13.24
C SER A 50 18.42 1.11 -11.79
N ALA A 51 19.51 1.01 -11.04
CA ALA A 51 19.48 0.61 -9.64
C ALA A 51 18.75 1.66 -8.77
N ALA A 52 19.08 2.95 -8.94
CA ALA A 52 18.39 4.03 -8.24
C ALA A 52 16.89 4.10 -8.62
N ALA A 53 16.58 3.90 -9.92
CA ALA A 53 15.20 3.84 -10.38
C ALA A 53 14.42 2.70 -9.73
N LEU A 54 14.99 1.49 -9.68
CA LEU A 54 14.35 0.33 -9.04
C LEU A 54 14.15 0.52 -7.53
N GLN A 55 15.09 1.18 -6.86
CA GLN A 55 14.94 1.52 -5.45
C GLN A 55 13.78 2.49 -5.22
N GLN A 56 13.66 3.55 -6.03
CA GLN A 56 12.53 4.49 -5.97
C GLN A 56 11.21 3.80 -6.30
N VAL A 57 11.19 2.94 -7.32
CA VAL A 57 10.01 2.11 -7.66
C VAL A 57 9.57 1.29 -6.44
N HIS A 58 10.51 0.65 -5.74
CA HIS A 58 10.20 -0.14 -4.55
C HIS A 58 9.62 0.73 -3.42
N GLN A 59 10.21 1.89 -3.16
CA GLN A 59 9.73 2.81 -2.12
C GLN A 59 8.32 3.31 -2.42
N LEU A 60 8.08 3.80 -3.65
CA LEU A 60 6.74 4.26 -4.06
C LEU A 60 5.70 3.15 -4.05
N HIS A 61 6.09 1.94 -4.44
CA HIS A 61 5.21 0.78 -4.37
C HIS A 61 4.81 0.44 -2.93
N MET A 62 5.72 0.53 -1.96
CA MET A 62 5.37 0.35 -0.54
C MET A 62 4.39 1.41 -0.07
N VAL A 63 4.63 2.69 -0.40
CA VAL A 63 3.70 3.79 -0.09
C VAL A 63 2.32 3.54 -0.70
N LEU A 64 2.28 3.13 -1.97
CA LEU A 64 1.05 2.80 -2.68
C LEU A 64 0.28 1.65 -1.99
N ALA A 65 0.99 0.61 -1.59
CA ALA A 65 0.40 -0.54 -0.89
C ALA A 65 -0.19 -0.13 0.48
N ASP A 66 0.50 0.70 1.24
CA ASP A 66 0.02 1.21 2.53
C ASP A 66 -1.22 2.11 2.33
N GLN A 67 -1.20 3.02 1.34
CA GLN A 67 -2.36 3.86 1.01
C GLN A 67 -3.61 3.05 0.70
N VAL A 68 -3.47 2.01 -0.12
CA VAL A 68 -4.58 1.12 -0.49
C VAL A 68 -5.06 0.30 0.72
N LYS A 69 -4.14 -0.25 1.51
CA LYS A 69 -4.44 -1.02 2.72
C LYS A 69 -5.19 -0.18 3.77
N ASP A 70 -4.77 1.05 3.95
CA ASP A 70 -5.37 1.99 4.91
C ASP A 70 -6.67 2.63 4.37
N LYS A 71 -7.09 2.23 3.17
CA LYS A 71 -8.28 2.77 2.46
C LYS A 71 -8.19 4.28 2.22
N ASN A 72 -6.98 4.81 2.17
CA ASN A 72 -6.71 6.20 1.85
C ASN A 72 -6.44 6.33 0.36
N LEU A 73 -7.51 6.33 -0.45
CA LEU A 73 -7.40 6.30 -1.91
C LEU A 73 -7.03 7.64 -2.54
N LYS A 74 -7.21 8.76 -1.85
CA LYS A 74 -6.92 10.10 -2.40
C LYS A 74 -5.48 10.30 -2.89
N PRO A 75 -4.43 9.92 -2.13
CA PRO A 75 -3.05 10.09 -2.59
C PRO A 75 -2.57 9.00 -3.55
N VAL A 76 -3.38 7.96 -3.81
CA VAL A 76 -3.02 6.86 -4.73
C VAL A 76 -2.72 7.40 -6.13
N HIS A 77 -3.52 8.35 -6.61
CA HIS A 77 -3.33 9.03 -7.89
C HIS A 77 -1.89 9.55 -8.04
N GLU A 78 -1.49 10.45 -7.16
CA GLU A 78 -0.15 11.08 -7.22
C GLU A 78 0.99 10.06 -7.10
N THR A 79 0.80 9.03 -6.25
CA THR A 79 1.80 7.98 -6.07
C THR A 79 1.93 7.09 -7.31
N ALA A 80 0.80 6.76 -7.95
CA ALA A 80 0.78 5.98 -9.19
C ALA A 80 1.41 6.74 -10.35
N GLU A 81 1.17 8.05 -10.49
CA GLU A 81 1.80 8.89 -11.50
C GLU A 81 3.33 8.93 -11.32
N LYS A 82 3.82 9.21 -10.10
CA LYS A 82 5.26 9.20 -9.80
C LYS A 82 5.91 7.86 -10.13
N LEU A 83 5.23 6.77 -9.80
CA LEU A 83 5.70 5.43 -10.10
C LEU A 83 5.78 5.19 -11.62
N THR A 84 4.78 5.63 -12.36
CA THR A 84 4.73 5.55 -13.82
C THR A 84 5.87 6.35 -14.47
N ASP A 85 6.15 7.54 -13.99
CA ASP A 85 7.24 8.39 -14.52
C ASP A 85 8.61 7.72 -14.37
N ILE A 86 8.88 7.12 -13.20
CA ILE A 86 10.15 6.41 -12.96
C ILE A 86 10.23 5.16 -13.82
N LEU A 87 9.15 4.40 -13.95
CA LEU A 87 9.10 3.20 -14.79
C LEU A 87 9.35 3.54 -16.26
N ASN A 88 8.79 4.62 -16.76
CA ASN A 88 8.99 5.08 -18.14
C ASN A 88 10.44 5.48 -18.45
N ALA A 89 11.19 5.95 -17.44
CA ALA A 89 12.61 6.25 -17.58
C ALA A 89 13.50 4.99 -17.56
N LEU A 90 13.01 3.88 -17.01
CA LEU A 90 13.81 2.69 -16.72
C LEU A 90 14.44 2.03 -17.96
N PRO A 91 13.77 1.88 -19.13
CA PRO A 91 14.40 1.31 -20.31
C PRO A 91 15.64 2.11 -20.77
N ALA A 92 15.58 3.45 -20.70
CA ALA A 92 16.69 4.31 -21.07
C ALA A 92 17.87 4.21 -20.10
N LEU A 93 17.60 3.93 -18.83
CA LEU A 93 18.60 3.71 -17.77
C LEU A 93 19.17 2.28 -17.74
N SER A 94 18.65 1.39 -18.59
CA SER A 94 18.96 -0.05 -18.56
C SER A 94 19.69 -0.52 -19.82
N LYS A 95 20.35 0.40 -20.54
CA LYS A 95 21.03 0.10 -21.83
C LYS A 95 22.14 -0.93 -21.72
N ASP A 96 22.67 -1.15 -20.50
CA ASP A 96 23.71 -2.15 -20.23
C ASP A 96 23.17 -3.58 -20.15
N LEU A 97 21.85 -3.76 -20.16
CA LEU A 97 21.24 -5.08 -20.19
C LEU A 97 21.36 -5.71 -21.59
N PRO A 98 21.48 -7.05 -21.68
CA PRO A 98 21.34 -7.76 -22.93
C PRO A 98 20.04 -7.40 -23.66
N ALA A 99 20.07 -7.37 -24.98
CA ALA A 99 18.97 -6.90 -25.82
C ALA A 99 17.64 -7.64 -25.56
N ASP A 100 17.71 -8.94 -25.28
CA ASP A 100 16.54 -9.76 -24.93
C ASP A 100 15.93 -9.35 -23.57
N LYS A 101 16.76 -9.02 -22.57
CA LYS A 101 16.30 -8.52 -21.29
C LYS A 101 15.74 -7.11 -21.39
N LEU A 102 16.40 -6.23 -22.15
CA LEU A 102 15.91 -4.87 -22.39
C LEU A 102 14.52 -4.88 -23.05
N LYS A 103 14.30 -5.77 -24.01
CA LYS A 103 12.99 -5.96 -24.62
C LYS A 103 11.91 -6.42 -23.62
N ARG A 104 12.29 -7.29 -22.67
CA ARG A 104 11.38 -7.72 -21.59
C ARG A 104 11.09 -6.59 -20.60
N VAL A 105 12.09 -5.79 -20.26
CA VAL A 105 11.92 -4.57 -19.43
C VAL A 105 10.93 -3.63 -20.09
N ASP A 106 11.10 -3.33 -21.36
CA ASP A 106 10.20 -2.45 -22.12
C ASP A 106 8.75 -2.98 -22.13
N GLY A 107 8.58 -4.29 -22.36
CA GLY A 107 7.28 -4.94 -22.29
C GLY A 107 6.65 -4.90 -20.89
N ALA A 108 7.46 -5.14 -19.84
CA ALA A 108 7.00 -5.10 -18.46
C ALA A 108 6.57 -3.69 -18.05
N VAL A 109 7.34 -2.65 -18.42
CA VAL A 109 7.01 -1.25 -18.16
C VAL A 109 5.68 -0.87 -18.81
N LYS A 110 5.46 -1.25 -20.08
CA LYS A 110 4.18 -0.99 -20.74
C LYS A 110 2.98 -1.66 -20.08
N ASN A 111 3.16 -2.86 -19.56
CA ASN A 111 2.10 -3.55 -18.84
C ASN A 111 1.87 -2.95 -17.44
N LEU A 112 2.94 -2.52 -16.76
CA LEU A 112 2.86 -1.83 -15.48
C LEU A 112 2.14 -0.50 -15.62
N ALA A 113 2.44 0.31 -16.64
CA ALA A 113 1.73 1.55 -16.89
C ALA A 113 0.21 1.32 -17.00
N LYS A 114 -0.22 0.31 -17.78
CA LYS A 114 -1.65 -0.03 -17.88
C LYS A 114 -2.28 -0.49 -16.57
N ALA A 115 -1.54 -1.25 -15.75
CA ALA A 115 -2.04 -1.71 -14.46
C ALA A 115 -2.13 -0.55 -13.45
N LEU A 116 -1.19 0.40 -13.50
CA LEU A 116 -1.21 1.62 -12.70
C LEU A 116 -2.35 2.56 -13.12
N ASP A 117 -2.61 2.72 -14.41
CA ASP A 117 -3.77 3.47 -14.90
C ASP A 117 -5.08 2.88 -14.38
N ALA A 118 -5.24 1.55 -14.48
CA ALA A 118 -6.43 0.87 -13.98
C ALA A 118 -6.56 0.95 -12.44
N LEU A 119 -5.45 0.95 -11.70
CA LEU A 119 -5.41 1.14 -10.26
C LEU A 119 -5.83 2.57 -9.89
N HIS A 120 -5.29 3.55 -10.58
CA HIS A 120 -5.60 4.95 -10.45
C HIS A 120 -7.10 5.21 -10.68
N ASP A 121 -7.65 4.74 -11.80
CA ASP A 121 -9.07 4.89 -12.12
C ASP A 121 -9.98 4.27 -11.03
N ALA A 122 -9.63 3.07 -10.55
CA ALA A 122 -10.38 2.42 -9.48
C ALA A 122 -10.31 3.19 -8.16
N ALA A 123 -9.17 3.82 -7.86
CA ALA A 123 -8.98 4.63 -6.67
C ALA A 123 -9.77 5.95 -6.74
N ASP A 124 -9.78 6.62 -7.87
CA ASP A 124 -10.53 7.86 -8.11
C ASP A 124 -12.05 7.63 -8.01
N GLU A 125 -12.51 6.47 -8.45
CA GLU A 125 -13.90 6.06 -8.31
C GLU A 125 -14.25 5.57 -6.89
N GLY A 126 -13.28 5.51 -5.97
CA GLY A 126 -13.47 5.04 -4.59
C GLY A 126 -13.76 3.54 -4.48
N LYS A 127 -13.40 2.76 -5.49
CA LYS A 127 -13.64 1.30 -5.57
C LYS A 127 -12.54 0.50 -4.86
N GLN A 128 -12.56 0.46 -3.54
CA GLN A 128 -11.52 -0.18 -2.72
C GLN A 128 -11.16 -1.59 -3.19
N ALA A 129 -12.13 -2.48 -3.38
CA ALA A 129 -11.88 -3.87 -3.75
C ALA A 129 -11.23 -4.01 -5.14
N GLU A 130 -11.59 -3.16 -6.10
CA GLU A 130 -10.97 -3.15 -7.42
C GLU A 130 -9.56 -2.56 -7.35
N THR A 131 -9.35 -1.51 -6.56
CA THR A 131 -8.01 -0.93 -6.31
C THR A 131 -7.07 -1.97 -5.70
N GLU A 132 -7.50 -2.75 -4.70
CA GLU A 132 -6.74 -3.86 -4.11
C GLU A 132 -6.39 -4.93 -5.15
N LYS A 133 -7.32 -5.29 -6.01
CA LYS A 133 -7.11 -6.25 -7.09
C LYS A 133 -6.07 -5.74 -8.11
N GLN A 134 -6.17 -4.47 -8.52
CA GLN A 134 -5.20 -3.86 -9.44
C GLN A 134 -3.81 -3.73 -8.80
N LEU A 135 -3.72 -3.44 -7.49
CA LEU A 135 -2.46 -3.47 -6.75
C LEU A 135 -1.79 -4.86 -6.84
N GLY A 136 -2.56 -5.93 -6.68
CA GLY A 136 -2.05 -7.30 -6.86
C GLY A 136 -1.52 -7.60 -8.27
N ALA A 137 -2.10 -6.98 -9.30
CA ALA A 137 -1.57 -7.05 -10.67
C ALA A 137 -0.25 -6.28 -10.80
N VAL A 138 -0.16 -5.08 -10.22
CA VAL A 138 1.09 -4.29 -10.16
C VAL A 138 2.19 -5.07 -9.46
N ASP A 139 1.92 -5.70 -8.30
CA ASP A 139 2.86 -6.55 -7.56
C ASP A 139 3.46 -7.65 -8.44
N SER A 140 2.59 -8.34 -9.18
CA SER A 140 3.00 -9.44 -10.04
C SER A 140 3.89 -8.97 -11.18
N LEU A 141 3.56 -7.84 -11.78
CA LEU A 141 4.33 -7.24 -12.87
C LEU A 141 5.67 -6.66 -12.40
N LEU A 142 5.71 -6.06 -11.20
CA LEU A 142 6.96 -5.59 -10.59
C LEU A 142 7.92 -6.73 -10.31
N LYS A 143 7.45 -7.90 -9.87
CA LYS A 143 8.27 -9.11 -9.72
C LYS A 143 8.87 -9.56 -11.04
N LEU A 144 8.08 -9.53 -12.13
CA LEU A 144 8.58 -9.88 -13.47
C LEU A 144 9.61 -8.87 -13.98
N LEU A 145 9.41 -7.59 -13.72
CA LEU A 145 10.35 -6.53 -14.08
C LEU A 145 11.67 -6.70 -13.35
N THR A 146 11.63 -6.81 -12.02
CA THR A 146 12.84 -6.89 -11.17
C THR A 146 13.66 -8.14 -11.47
N ALA A 147 13.03 -9.23 -11.88
CA ALA A 147 13.74 -10.47 -12.28
C ALA A 147 14.63 -10.29 -13.53
N GLN A 148 14.48 -9.20 -14.30
CA GLN A 148 15.34 -8.93 -15.45
C GLN A 148 16.72 -8.37 -15.03
N TYR A 149 16.85 -7.87 -13.80
CA TYR A 149 18.06 -7.26 -13.29
C TYR A 149 18.88 -8.25 -12.46
N PRO A 150 20.19 -8.39 -12.74
CA PRO A 150 21.06 -9.19 -11.89
C PRO A 150 21.18 -8.49 -10.52
N MET A 151 20.92 -9.23 -9.43
CA MET A 151 21.15 -8.77 -8.05
C MET A 151 20.04 -7.94 -7.37
N ALA A 152 18.86 -7.80 -7.92
CA ALA A 152 17.73 -7.23 -7.15
C ALA A 152 17.24 -8.14 -5.99
N GLY A 153 17.89 -9.28 -5.78
CA GLY A 153 17.47 -10.29 -4.80
C GLY A 153 18.46 -10.59 -3.66
N LYS A 154 19.45 -9.71 -3.42
CA LYS A 154 20.35 -9.86 -2.27
C LYS A 154 20.51 -8.51 -1.55
N MET A 155 19.50 -8.11 -0.86
CA MET A 155 19.57 -7.23 0.31
C MET A 155 18.72 -7.81 1.44
#